data_4c2980948bcce587c2520e159b454749
#
_entry.id   4c2980948bcce587c2520e159b454749
#
_cell.length_a   1.000
_cell.length_b   1.000
_cell.length_c   1.000
_cell.angle_alpha   90.00
_cell.angle_beta   90.00
_cell.angle_gamma   90.00
#
_symmetry.space_group_name_H-M   'P 1'
#
loop_
_entity.id
_entity.type
_entity.pdbx_description
1 polymer ?
#
loop_
_entity_poly.entity_id
_entity_poly.type
_entity_poly.pdbx_seq_one_letter_code
_entity_poly.pdbx_strand_id
1 'polypeptide(L)'
;MNRTCKEFLAVFSFALLLFIQAPTASAKGPTPKPLKVLVVAGGCCHDYATQTKLLKEGLEKRLHAEVTIEFNPAKGTDTTFKIYESDDWAKGYDCILHDECSAKVMDKEYVARILNAHKNGVPAVNLHCAMHSYRWGDFRQPVELGADNAGWYEMLGVQSTGHGPQSPIEVTYEKHGITQGLENWTTINEELYNNVRVYDGTTVLASGKQTMQPTKRQLKVDPDAKPREATAVVAWTNEYGPNKTRIFSTSLGHNNDTVADTKYLDFVARGLLWATGHLGKDGKPDAAFVK
;
A
#
# COMPACT_ATOMS: atom_id res chain seq x y z
N MET A 1 89.67 42.51 29.18
CA MET A 1 89.36 41.24 29.83
C MET A 1 88.06 40.72 29.23
N ASN A 2 88.18 39.82 28.22
CA ASN A 2 87.10 39.26 27.44
C ASN A 2 86.63 37.98 28.09
N ARG A 3 85.31 37.87 28.31
CA ARG A 3 84.65 36.52 28.52
C ARG A 3 83.58 36.34 27.44
N THR A 4 83.89 35.45 26.57
CA THR A 4 82.97 34.92 25.51
C THR A 4 81.96 33.96 26.14
N CYS A 5 80.72 34.26 25.99
CA CYS A 5 79.62 33.37 26.34
C CYS A 5 79.31 32.47 25.06
N LYS A 6 79.40 31.14 25.18
CA LYS A 6 78.98 30.20 24.15
C LYS A 6 77.55 29.78 24.41
N GLU A 7 76.63 30.15 23.51
CA GLU A 7 75.26 29.66 23.53
C GLU A 7 75.21 28.25 22.93
N PHE A 8 74.65 27.32 23.67
CA PHE A 8 74.29 25.98 23.22
C PHE A 8 72.90 25.99 22.65
N LEU A 9 72.77 25.77 21.34
CA LEU A 9 71.48 25.60 20.67
C LEU A 9 71.05 24.14 20.80
N ALA A 10 70.04 23.85 21.63
CA ALA A 10 69.42 22.54 21.70
C ALA A 10 68.34 22.40 20.64
N VAL A 11 68.57 21.54 19.65
CA VAL A 11 67.56 21.21 18.62
C VAL A 11 66.64 20.12 19.17
N PHE A 12 65.40 20.50 19.47
CA PHE A 12 64.33 19.55 19.82
C PHE A 12 63.69 19.03 18.51
N SER A 13 63.99 17.78 18.14
CA SER A 13 63.28 17.10 17.07
C SER A 13 61.92 16.60 17.58
N PHE A 14 60.86 17.24 17.14
CA PHE A 14 59.49 16.77 17.37
C PHE A 14 59.15 15.66 16.34
N ALA A 15 59.12 14.41 16.78
CA ALA A 15 58.64 13.29 15.97
C ALA A 15 57.11 13.33 15.98
N LEU A 16 56.53 13.71 14.84
CA LEU A 16 55.08 13.69 14.57
C LEU A 16 54.62 12.25 14.32
N LEU A 17 54.10 11.58 15.34
CA LEU A 17 53.45 10.27 15.22
C LEU A 17 52.09 10.46 14.52
N LEU A 18 52.03 10.18 13.23
CA LEU A 18 50.77 10.05 12.46
C LEU A 18 50.06 8.75 12.91
N PHE A 19 49.06 8.89 13.77
CA PHE A 19 48.09 7.80 13.99
C PHE A 19 47.22 7.60 12.77
N ILE A 20 47.53 6.61 11.94
CA ILE A 20 46.61 6.14 10.89
C ILE A 20 45.51 5.38 11.61
N GLN A 21 44.35 6.03 11.82
CA GLN A 21 43.15 5.33 12.24
C GLN A 21 42.68 4.47 11.08
N ALA A 22 42.82 3.15 11.20
CA ALA A 22 42.20 2.20 10.29
C ALA A 22 40.67 2.40 10.39
N PRO A 23 39.92 2.42 9.26
CA PRO A 23 38.47 2.49 9.29
C PRO A 23 37.95 1.26 10.04
N THR A 24 37.33 1.51 11.20
CA THR A 24 36.60 0.45 11.92
C THR A 24 35.45 0.01 11.04
N ALA A 25 35.54 -1.18 10.47
CA ALA A 25 34.42 -1.83 9.81
C ALA A 25 33.28 -1.91 10.82
N SER A 26 32.22 -1.13 10.60
CA SER A 26 31.00 -1.20 11.38
C SER A 26 30.48 -2.64 11.27
N ALA A 27 30.52 -3.39 12.36
CA ALA A 27 29.92 -4.71 12.41
C ALA A 27 28.44 -4.56 12.05
N LYS A 28 27.99 -5.11 10.91
CA LYS A 28 26.56 -5.19 10.58
C LYS A 28 25.89 -5.93 11.73
N GLY A 29 24.93 -5.27 12.37
CA GLY A 29 24.09 -5.91 13.37
C GLY A 29 23.39 -7.14 12.79
N PRO A 30 22.79 -8.00 13.63
CA PRO A 30 22.09 -9.17 13.15
C PRO A 30 21.03 -8.76 12.12
N THR A 31 20.97 -9.48 11.00
CA THR A 31 19.96 -9.26 9.96
C THR A 31 18.57 -9.37 10.61
N PRO A 32 17.66 -8.39 10.46
CA PRO A 32 16.32 -8.49 11.01
C PRO A 32 15.59 -9.71 10.41
N LYS A 33 14.59 -10.19 11.11
CA LYS A 33 13.69 -11.23 10.56
C LYS A 33 12.91 -10.62 9.38
N PRO A 34 12.55 -11.43 8.37
CA PRO A 34 11.71 -10.96 7.28
C PRO A 34 10.34 -10.50 7.79
N LEU A 35 9.77 -9.48 7.14
CA LEU A 35 8.37 -9.09 7.36
C LEU A 35 7.46 -10.24 6.99
N LYS A 36 6.56 -10.62 7.88
CA LYS A 36 5.54 -11.63 7.62
C LYS A 36 4.28 -10.96 7.09
N VAL A 37 3.99 -11.20 5.82
CA VAL A 37 2.85 -10.61 5.12
C VAL A 37 1.84 -11.71 4.78
N LEU A 38 0.58 -11.51 5.15
CA LEU A 38 -0.52 -12.36 4.71
C LEU A 38 -1.26 -11.68 3.57
N VAL A 39 -1.38 -12.35 2.43
CA VAL A 39 -2.26 -11.95 1.33
C VAL A 39 -3.54 -12.77 1.45
N VAL A 40 -4.68 -12.10 1.60
CA VAL A 40 -6.00 -12.72 1.52
C VAL A 40 -6.62 -12.31 0.19
N ALA A 41 -6.96 -13.29 -0.65
CA ALA A 41 -7.46 -13.02 -1.99
C ALA A 41 -8.51 -14.05 -2.44
N GLY A 42 -9.44 -13.61 -3.27
CA GLY A 42 -10.49 -14.47 -3.83
C GLY A 42 -11.82 -13.75 -4.01
N GLY A 43 -12.84 -14.48 -4.39
CA GLY A 43 -14.14 -13.92 -4.71
C GLY A 43 -14.32 -13.67 -6.21
N CYS A 44 -15.21 -12.74 -6.58
CA CYS A 44 -15.53 -12.53 -7.99
C CYS A 44 -14.50 -11.68 -8.74
N CYS A 45 -14.63 -11.76 -10.04
CA CYS A 45 -14.27 -10.72 -11.00
C CYS A 45 -12.81 -10.69 -11.46
N HIS A 46 -11.87 -11.32 -10.76
CA HIS A 46 -10.44 -11.29 -11.09
C HIS A 46 -9.80 -12.68 -11.16
N ASP A 47 -8.61 -12.75 -11.73
CA ASP A 47 -7.78 -13.95 -11.75
C ASP A 47 -6.85 -13.98 -10.52
N TYR A 48 -7.45 -14.11 -9.34
CA TYR A 48 -6.72 -14.16 -8.08
C TYR A 48 -5.69 -15.29 -8.01
N ALA A 49 -5.93 -16.40 -8.72
CA ALA A 49 -4.97 -17.50 -8.75
C ALA A 49 -3.63 -17.10 -9.38
N THR A 50 -3.65 -16.18 -10.35
CA THR A 50 -2.44 -15.57 -10.94
C THR A 50 -1.98 -14.37 -10.13
N GLN A 51 -2.89 -13.46 -9.74
CA GLN A 51 -2.53 -12.22 -9.02
C GLN A 51 -1.83 -12.49 -7.69
N THR A 52 -2.25 -13.50 -6.92
CA THR A 52 -1.57 -13.87 -5.66
C THR A 52 -0.12 -14.28 -5.87
N LYS A 53 0.19 -14.99 -6.96
CA LYS A 53 1.57 -15.38 -7.31
C LYS A 53 2.39 -14.17 -7.70
N LEU A 54 1.84 -13.28 -8.54
CA LEU A 54 2.49 -12.05 -8.98
C LEU A 54 2.80 -11.13 -7.79
N LEU A 55 1.85 -10.98 -6.85
CA LEU A 55 2.05 -10.20 -5.63
C LEU A 55 3.12 -10.83 -4.74
N LYS A 56 3.04 -12.14 -4.48
CA LYS A 56 4.05 -12.83 -3.66
C LYS A 56 5.44 -12.66 -4.25
N GLU A 57 5.64 -13.07 -5.49
CA GLU A 57 6.94 -13.00 -6.16
C GLU A 57 7.43 -11.55 -6.29
N GLY A 58 6.53 -10.63 -6.62
CA GLY A 58 6.83 -9.21 -6.79
C GLY A 58 7.27 -8.55 -5.48
N LEU A 59 6.59 -8.83 -4.37
CA LEU A 59 6.94 -8.29 -3.06
C LEU A 59 8.21 -8.95 -2.49
N GLU A 60 8.32 -10.27 -2.53
CA GLU A 60 9.51 -10.99 -2.03
C GLU A 60 10.79 -10.67 -2.83
N LYS A 61 10.65 -10.27 -4.10
CA LYS A 61 11.79 -9.79 -4.92
C LYS A 61 12.29 -8.42 -4.47
N ARG A 62 11.43 -7.57 -3.93
CA ARG A 62 11.71 -6.18 -3.55
C ARG A 62 12.03 -6.00 -2.08
N LEU A 63 11.42 -6.83 -1.26
CA LEU A 63 11.43 -6.68 0.19
C LEU A 63 12.04 -7.90 0.87
N HIS A 64 12.67 -7.69 2.01
CA HIS A 64 12.98 -8.75 2.94
C HIS A 64 11.69 -9.16 3.67
N ALA A 65 10.85 -9.90 2.98
CA ALA A 65 9.53 -10.34 3.42
C ALA A 65 9.32 -11.82 3.10
N GLU A 66 8.42 -12.44 3.89
CA GLU A 66 7.88 -13.78 3.69
C GLU A 66 6.37 -13.61 3.49
N VAL A 67 5.88 -13.89 2.27
CA VAL A 67 4.48 -13.71 1.90
C VAL A 67 3.75 -15.05 1.96
N THR A 68 2.76 -15.14 2.84
CA THR A 68 1.79 -16.25 2.94
C THR A 68 0.53 -15.89 2.16
N ILE A 69 -0.08 -16.85 1.48
CA ILE A 69 -1.30 -16.66 0.71
C ILE A 69 -2.44 -17.45 1.32
N GLU A 70 -3.53 -16.78 1.66
CA GLU A 70 -4.85 -17.34 1.94
C GLU A 70 -5.73 -17.06 0.73
N PHE A 71 -5.95 -18.09 -0.09
CA PHE A 71 -6.67 -17.97 -1.35
C PHE A 71 -7.94 -18.85 -1.34
N ASN A 72 -9.10 -18.23 -1.58
CA ASN A 72 -10.34 -18.96 -1.83
C ASN A 72 -10.69 -18.93 -3.32
N PRO A 73 -10.73 -20.08 -4.03
CA PRO A 73 -11.00 -20.16 -5.46
C PRO A 73 -12.48 -19.94 -5.84
N ALA A 74 -13.39 -19.77 -4.87
CA ALA A 74 -14.77 -19.44 -5.15
C ALA A 74 -14.88 -18.12 -5.92
N LYS A 75 -15.86 -18.05 -6.85
CA LYS A 75 -16.03 -16.90 -7.77
C LYS A 75 -17.24 -16.03 -7.43
N GLY A 76 -17.75 -16.13 -6.23
CA GLY A 76 -18.92 -15.36 -5.77
C GLY A 76 -18.53 -14.07 -5.07
N THR A 77 -19.44 -13.10 -5.06
CA THR A 77 -19.30 -11.89 -4.21
C THR A 77 -19.66 -12.15 -2.75
N ASP A 78 -20.09 -13.34 -2.42
CA ASP A 78 -20.41 -13.86 -1.08
C ASP A 78 -19.32 -14.81 -0.53
N THR A 79 -18.15 -14.81 -1.17
CA THR A 79 -16.99 -15.62 -0.75
C THR A 79 -16.50 -15.18 0.62
N THR A 80 -16.35 -16.15 1.54
CA THR A 80 -15.75 -15.97 2.86
C THR A 80 -14.41 -16.70 2.95
N PHE A 81 -13.60 -16.39 3.95
CA PHE A 81 -12.28 -16.98 4.18
C PHE A 81 -12.26 -17.62 5.55
N LYS A 82 -11.85 -18.89 5.59
CA LYS A 82 -11.84 -19.66 6.83
C LYS A 82 -10.93 -19.04 7.90
N ILE A 83 -9.86 -18.40 7.50
CA ILE A 83 -8.95 -17.75 8.42
C ILE A 83 -9.66 -16.69 9.28
N TYR A 84 -10.64 -15.98 8.76
CA TYR A 84 -11.39 -14.94 9.47
C TYR A 84 -12.43 -15.49 10.49
N GLU A 85 -12.56 -16.82 10.60
CA GLU A 85 -13.41 -17.44 11.63
C GLU A 85 -12.75 -17.42 13.00
N SER A 86 -11.44 -17.18 13.10
CA SER A 86 -10.68 -17.07 14.35
C SER A 86 -10.48 -15.61 14.74
N ASP A 87 -10.58 -15.30 16.03
CA ASP A 87 -10.24 -13.96 16.56
C ASP A 87 -8.74 -13.66 16.46
N ASP A 88 -7.90 -14.68 16.46
CA ASP A 88 -6.42 -14.58 16.36
C ASP A 88 -5.91 -14.68 14.91
N TRP A 89 -6.76 -14.52 13.91
CA TRP A 89 -6.45 -14.78 12.50
C TRP A 89 -5.22 -14.03 11.97
N ALA A 90 -4.97 -12.82 12.45
CA ALA A 90 -3.84 -11.97 12.01
C ALA A 90 -2.59 -12.16 12.88
N LYS A 91 -2.62 -13.05 13.88
CA LYS A 91 -1.51 -13.22 14.83
C LYS A 91 -0.24 -13.72 14.16
N GLY A 92 0.84 -12.98 14.38
CA GLY A 92 2.16 -13.33 13.86
C GLY A 92 2.45 -12.79 12.46
N TYR A 93 1.54 -12.01 11.88
CA TYR A 93 1.78 -11.23 10.68
C TYR A 93 2.07 -9.76 11.02
N ASP A 94 3.00 -9.17 10.27
CA ASP A 94 3.39 -7.76 10.41
C ASP A 94 2.51 -6.86 9.55
N CYS A 95 1.88 -7.39 8.50
CA CYS A 95 0.94 -6.69 7.63
C CYS A 95 -0.02 -7.67 6.95
N ILE A 96 -1.25 -7.22 6.75
CA ILE A 96 -2.26 -7.95 5.96
C ILE A 96 -2.46 -7.21 4.63
N LEU A 97 -2.47 -7.96 3.54
CA LEU A 97 -2.79 -7.46 2.22
C LEU A 97 -4.14 -8.03 1.80
N HIS A 98 -5.13 -7.16 1.73
CA HIS A 98 -6.50 -7.47 1.30
C HIS A 98 -6.62 -7.30 -0.20
N ASP A 99 -6.96 -8.38 -0.92
CA ASP A 99 -7.22 -8.44 -2.36
C ASP A 99 -8.44 -9.32 -2.64
N GLU A 100 -9.42 -9.26 -1.73
CA GLU A 100 -10.64 -10.04 -1.83
C GLU A 100 -11.83 -9.25 -2.38
N CYS A 101 -12.72 -9.90 -3.13
CA CYS A 101 -13.96 -9.34 -3.63
C CYS A 101 -15.19 -10.00 -2.98
N SER A 102 -15.51 -9.56 -1.76
CA SER A 102 -16.55 -10.12 -0.89
C SER A 102 -17.72 -9.16 -0.67
N ALA A 103 -18.19 -8.54 -1.76
CA ALA A 103 -19.16 -7.43 -1.73
C ALA A 103 -20.50 -7.75 -1.06
N LYS A 104 -20.93 -9.04 -1.02
CA LYS A 104 -22.18 -9.49 -0.45
C LYS A 104 -22.02 -10.19 0.91
N VAL A 105 -20.81 -10.26 1.45
CA VAL A 105 -20.60 -10.72 2.82
C VAL A 105 -21.02 -9.62 3.77
N MET A 106 -22.15 -9.83 4.46
CA MET A 106 -22.81 -8.83 5.31
C MET A 106 -22.94 -9.29 6.76
N ASP A 107 -22.30 -10.40 7.13
CA ASP A 107 -22.23 -10.86 8.51
C ASP A 107 -21.36 -9.89 9.32
N LYS A 108 -22.02 -9.13 10.20
CA LYS A 108 -21.37 -8.06 10.98
C LYS A 108 -20.34 -8.59 11.96
N GLU A 109 -20.54 -9.77 12.54
CA GLU A 109 -19.59 -10.38 13.47
C GLU A 109 -18.35 -10.85 12.71
N TYR A 110 -18.54 -11.44 11.53
CA TYR A 110 -17.45 -11.83 10.65
C TYR A 110 -16.61 -10.62 10.24
N VAL A 111 -17.25 -9.54 9.77
CA VAL A 111 -16.54 -8.30 9.37
C VAL A 111 -15.89 -7.63 10.58
N ALA A 112 -16.55 -7.63 11.74
CA ALA A 112 -15.97 -7.07 12.97
C ALA A 112 -14.68 -7.81 13.38
N ARG A 113 -14.60 -9.14 13.22
CA ARG A 113 -13.35 -9.88 13.47
C ARG A 113 -12.20 -9.42 12.57
N ILE A 114 -12.49 -9.19 11.28
CA ILE A 114 -11.48 -8.65 10.35
C ILE A 114 -11.01 -7.29 10.84
N LEU A 115 -11.94 -6.38 11.07
CA LEU A 115 -11.67 -5.00 11.48
C LEU A 115 -10.95 -4.90 12.83
N ASN A 116 -11.24 -5.80 13.78
CA ASN A 116 -10.63 -5.78 15.10
C ASN A 116 -9.12 -6.03 15.07
N ALA A 117 -8.60 -6.85 14.15
CA ALA A 117 -7.16 -7.01 13.97
C ALA A 117 -6.49 -5.65 13.64
N HIS A 118 -7.10 -4.89 12.75
CA HIS A 118 -6.58 -3.55 12.36
C HIS A 118 -6.80 -2.51 13.44
N LYS A 119 -7.93 -2.51 14.16
CA LYS A 119 -8.13 -1.66 15.35
C LYS A 119 -7.08 -1.90 16.42
N ASN A 120 -6.61 -3.14 16.54
CA ASN A 120 -5.60 -3.56 17.49
C ASN A 120 -4.14 -3.36 17.02
N GLY A 121 -3.94 -2.74 15.87
CA GLY A 121 -2.62 -2.29 15.43
C GLY A 121 -1.97 -3.11 14.32
N VAL A 122 -2.65 -4.11 13.72
CA VAL A 122 -2.11 -4.84 12.56
C VAL A 122 -2.31 -4.00 11.31
N PRO A 123 -1.24 -3.53 10.62
CA PRO A 123 -1.34 -2.71 9.42
C PRO A 123 -2.01 -3.43 8.25
N ALA A 124 -2.61 -2.66 7.33
CA ALA A 124 -3.18 -3.21 6.11
C ALA A 124 -2.70 -2.50 4.85
N VAL A 125 -2.65 -3.28 3.78
CA VAL A 125 -2.58 -2.86 2.38
C VAL A 125 -3.84 -3.36 1.70
N ASN A 126 -4.65 -2.46 1.12
CA ASN A 126 -5.89 -2.85 0.44
C ASN A 126 -5.74 -2.61 -1.05
N LEU A 127 -6.04 -3.62 -1.85
CA LEU A 127 -5.91 -3.58 -3.29
C LEU A 127 -7.28 -3.70 -3.96
N HIS A 128 -7.48 -2.90 -4.97
CA HIS A 128 -8.55 -2.98 -5.97
C HIS A 128 -9.92 -3.38 -5.38
N CYS A 129 -10.37 -4.61 -5.59
CA CYS A 129 -11.70 -5.08 -5.17
C CYS A 129 -11.92 -5.08 -3.65
N ALA A 130 -10.88 -5.06 -2.83
CA ALA A 130 -11.04 -4.89 -1.39
C ALA A 130 -11.84 -3.62 -1.04
N MET A 131 -11.79 -2.57 -1.92
CA MET A 131 -12.59 -1.36 -1.77
C MET A 131 -14.09 -1.61 -1.81
N HIS A 132 -14.53 -2.69 -2.43
CA HIS A 132 -15.95 -3.03 -2.62
C HIS A 132 -16.41 -4.21 -1.76
N SER A 133 -15.58 -4.75 -0.89
CA SER A 133 -15.92 -5.85 0.01
C SER A 133 -16.74 -5.39 1.21
N TYR A 134 -17.45 -6.32 1.85
CA TYR A 134 -18.12 -6.14 3.15
C TYR A 134 -19.08 -4.95 3.22
N ARG A 135 -19.95 -4.81 2.22
CA ARG A 135 -20.88 -3.70 2.06
C ARG A 135 -22.32 -4.12 2.32
N TRP A 136 -23.05 -3.34 3.11
CA TRP A 136 -24.50 -3.48 3.27
C TRP A 136 -25.19 -2.13 3.37
N GLY A 137 -26.52 -2.14 3.38
CA GLY A 137 -27.33 -0.92 3.34
C GLY A 137 -27.22 -0.20 1.99
N ASP A 138 -27.51 1.10 2.00
CA ASP A 138 -27.41 1.92 0.78
C ASP A 138 -25.99 2.44 0.57
N PHE A 139 -25.11 1.55 0.15
CA PHE A 139 -23.71 1.87 -0.12
C PHE A 139 -23.50 2.77 -1.34
N ARG A 140 -24.56 3.10 -2.09
CA ARG A 140 -24.49 4.05 -3.23
C ARG A 140 -24.54 5.50 -2.80
N GLN A 141 -24.98 5.77 -1.59
CA GLN A 141 -24.97 7.09 -0.97
C GLN A 141 -23.79 7.22 0.00
N PRO A 142 -23.28 8.45 0.23
CA PRO A 142 -22.25 8.66 1.24
C PRO A 142 -22.73 8.18 2.63
N VAL A 143 -21.91 7.35 3.26
CA VAL A 143 -22.14 6.80 4.60
C VAL A 143 -21.43 7.67 5.63
N GLU A 144 -22.11 8.03 6.72
CA GLU A 144 -21.50 8.79 7.81
C GLU A 144 -20.62 7.87 8.69
N LEU A 145 -19.49 8.39 9.19
CA LEU A 145 -18.66 7.68 10.15
C LEU A 145 -19.46 7.34 11.41
N GLY A 146 -19.25 6.15 11.96
CA GLY A 146 -20.01 5.65 13.10
C GLY A 146 -21.36 5.01 12.75
N ALA A 147 -21.80 5.09 11.48
CA ALA A 147 -22.98 4.35 11.03
C ALA A 147 -22.72 2.83 11.05
N ASP A 148 -23.79 2.07 11.19
CA ASP A 148 -23.72 0.59 11.28
C ASP A 148 -22.97 -0.05 10.10
N ASN A 149 -23.10 0.52 8.91
CA ASN A 149 -22.47 0.05 7.67
C ASN A 149 -21.17 0.82 7.30
N ALA A 150 -20.60 1.60 8.23
CA ALA A 150 -19.40 2.41 7.95
C ALA A 150 -18.08 1.67 8.18
N GLY A 151 -18.07 0.61 8.99
CA GLY A 151 -16.84 0.06 9.56
C GLY A 151 -15.74 -0.26 8.55
N TRP A 152 -16.09 -0.83 7.39
CA TRP A 152 -15.11 -1.11 6.34
C TRP A 152 -14.60 0.18 5.69
N TYR A 153 -15.46 1.15 5.44
CA TYR A 153 -15.07 2.44 4.88
C TYR A 153 -14.22 3.28 5.84
N GLU A 154 -14.48 3.17 7.15
CA GLU A 154 -13.65 3.80 8.18
C GLU A 154 -12.20 3.26 8.14
N MET A 155 -12.05 1.95 7.97
CA MET A 155 -10.75 1.33 7.82
C MET A 155 -10.08 1.75 6.51
N LEU A 156 -10.82 1.74 5.40
CA LEU A 156 -10.30 2.15 4.09
C LEU A 156 -9.95 3.65 4.04
N GLY A 157 -10.75 4.53 4.66
CA GLY A 157 -10.67 5.99 4.51
C GLY A 157 -11.37 6.54 3.27
N VAL A 158 -11.91 5.68 2.39
CA VAL A 158 -12.63 6.05 1.16
C VAL A 158 -13.80 5.11 0.95
N GLN A 159 -14.92 5.66 0.51
CA GLN A 159 -16.09 4.89 0.07
C GLN A 159 -16.20 4.92 -1.45
N SER A 160 -16.13 3.76 -2.07
CA SER A 160 -16.39 3.57 -3.50
C SER A 160 -17.66 2.75 -3.73
N THR A 161 -18.36 3.02 -4.83
CA THR A 161 -19.65 2.38 -5.16
C THR A 161 -19.57 1.44 -6.35
N GLY A 162 -18.58 1.60 -7.20
CA GLY A 162 -18.41 0.88 -8.45
C GLY A 162 -17.40 1.56 -9.34
N HIS A 163 -17.41 1.24 -10.60
CA HIS A 163 -16.46 1.76 -11.60
C HIS A 163 -17.14 1.96 -12.96
N GLY A 164 -16.48 2.70 -13.84
CA GLY A 164 -16.86 2.83 -15.26
C GLY A 164 -16.29 1.71 -16.13
N PRO A 165 -16.40 1.86 -17.46
CA PRO A 165 -15.73 0.97 -18.41
C PRO A 165 -14.21 1.05 -18.24
N GLN A 166 -13.53 -0.08 -18.50
CA GLN A 166 -12.07 -0.11 -18.49
C GLN A 166 -11.48 0.73 -19.63
N SER A 167 -10.56 1.61 -19.29
CA SER A 167 -9.68 2.33 -20.21
C SER A 167 -8.41 2.76 -19.48
N PRO A 168 -7.35 3.22 -20.18
CA PRO A 168 -6.14 3.67 -19.51
C PRO A 168 -6.42 4.79 -18.50
N ILE A 169 -5.72 4.76 -17.38
CA ILE A 169 -5.77 5.79 -16.34
C ILE A 169 -4.41 6.51 -16.31
N GLU A 170 -4.44 7.83 -16.48
CA GLU A 170 -3.28 8.70 -16.24
C GLU A 170 -3.14 8.91 -14.74
N VAL A 171 -2.11 8.31 -14.14
CA VAL A 171 -1.84 8.36 -12.68
C VAL A 171 -0.88 9.49 -12.39
N THR A 172 -1.31 10.42 -11.53
CA THR A 172 -0.49 11.52 -11.03
C THR A 172 -0.30 11.38 -9.53
N TYR A 173 0.96 11.39 -9.09
CA TYR A 173 1.32 11.25 -7.68
C TYR A 173 1.36 12.60 -6.95
N GLU A 174 0.88 12.60 -5.71
CA GLU A 174 1.04 13.67 -4.75
C GLU A 174 2.35 13.50 -3.95
N LYS A 175 2.87 14.59 -3.38
CA LYS A 175 4.10 14.54 -2.59
C LYS A 175 3.89 13.82 -1.25
N HIS A 176 4.49 12.65 -1.12
CA HIS A 176 4.47 11.86 0.11
C HIS A 176 5.70 10.95 0.16
N GLY A 177 6.11 10.45 1.35
CA GLY A 177 7.22 9.49 1.45
C GLY A 177 7.02 8.24 0.58
N ILE A 178 5.79 7.75 0.47
CA ILE A 178 5.46 6.58 -0.37
C ILE A 178 5.72 6.86 -1.85
N THR A 179 5.39 8.06 -2.32
CA THR A 179 5.46 8.44 -3.74
C THR A 179 6.79 9.08 -4.13
N GLN A 180 7.68 9.32 -3.17
CA GLN A 180 8.98 9.93 -3.42
C GLN A 180 9.81 9.10 -4.40
N GLY A 181 10.19 9.72 -5.52
CA GLY A 181 10.98 9.07 -6.58
C GLY A 181 10.17 8.21 -7.55
N LEU A 182 8.85 8.13 -7.38
CA LEU A 182 7.97 7.52 -8.39
C LEU A 182 7.63 8.55 -9.47
N GLU A 183 7.53 8.08 -10.70
CA GLU A 183 7.14 8.88 -11.85
C GLU A 183 5.66 8.65 -12.20
N ASN A 184 4.97 9.73 -12.59
CA ASN A 184 3.62 9.61 -13.15
C ASN A 184 3.62 8.63 -14.33
N TRP A 185 2.53 7.91 -14.50
CA TRP A 185 2.43 6.89 -15.53
C TRP A 185 0.99 6.71 -16.03
N THR A 186 0.84 6.03 -17.14
CA THR A 186 -0.46 5.64 -17.66
C THR A 186 -0.58 4.12 -17.58
N THR A 187 -1.67 3.64 -17.00
CA THR A 187 -1.95 2.21 -16.90
C THR A 187 -2.34 1.64 -18.28
N ILE A 188 -2.38 0.33 -18.40
CA ILE A 188 -3.20 -0.33 -19.42
C ILE A 188 -4.68 -0.05 -19.11
N ASN A 189 -5.61 -0.74 -19.79
CA ASN A 189 -7.03 -0.63 -19.44
C ASN A 189 -7.26 -1.03 -17.98
N GLU A 190 -7.79 -0.10 -17.19
CA GLU A 190 -8.06 -0.23 -15.76
C GLU A 190 -9.42 0.36 -15.41
N GLU A 191 -9.90 0.09 -14.21
CA GLU A 191 -11.17 0.56 -13.69
C GLU A 191 -10.98 1.78 -12.81
N LEU A 192 -11.43 2.96 -13.28
CA LEU A 192 -11.47 4.13 -12.43
C LEU A 192 -12.69 4.02 -11.50
N TYR A 193 -12.42 3.93 -10.20
CA TYR A 193 -13.45 3.74 -9.19
C TYR A 193 -14.22 5.03 -8.91
N ASN A 194 -15.55 4.89 -8.75
CA ASN A 194 -16.44 5.98 -8.38
C ASN A 194 -16.44 6.16 -6.86
N ASN A 195 -15.57 7.02 -6.38
CA ASN A 195 -15.48 7.34 -4.96
C ASN A 195 -16.55 8.39 -4.63
N VAL A 196 -17.54 8.00 -3.83
CA VAL A 196 -18.61 8.91 -3.41
C VAL A 196 -18.24 9.70 -2.16
N ARG A 197 -17.23 9.24 -1.42
CA ARG A 197 -16.70 9.93 -0.25
C ARG A 197 -15.22 9.62 -0.02
N VAL A 198 -14.46 10.65 0.24
CA VAL A 198 -13.12 10.60 0.84
C VAL A 198 -13.29 11.18 2.24
N TYR A 199 -12.96 10.40 3.27
CA TYR A 199 -13.19 10.81 4.65
C TYR A 199 -12.07 11.72 5.17
N ASP A 200 -12.42 12.57 6.13
CA ASP A 200 -11.43 13.41 6.82
C ASP A 200 -10.35 12.54 7.47
N GLY A 201 -9.09 12.98 7.37
CA GLY A 201 -7.94 12.22 7.84
C GLY A 201 -7.29 11.31 6.79
N THR A 202 -7.97 11.09 5.65
CA THR A 202 -7.37 10.38 4.51
C THR A 202 -6.34 11.26 3.81
N THR A 203 -5.14 10.73 3.56
CA THR A 203 -4.11 11.40 2.79
C THR A 203 -4.06 10.84 1.38
N VAL A 204 -4.39 11.66 0.39
CA VAL A 204 -4.33 11.28 -1.03
C VAL A 204 -2.88 11.14 -1.46
N LEU A 205 -2.56 10.04 -2.13
CA LEU A 205 -1.23 9.72 -2.67
C LEU A 205 -1.18 9.80 -4.19
N ALA A 206 -2.30 9.48 -4.85
CA ALA A 206 -2.41 9.54 -6.29
C ALA A 206 -3.84 9.81 -6.74
N SER A 207 -3.95 10.59 -7.80
CA SER A 207 -5.18 10.80 -8.57
C SER A 207 -5.06 10.14 -9.92
N GLY A 208 -6.17 9.57 -10.41
CA GLY A 208 -6.28 8.98 -11.73
C GLY A 208 -7.24 9.77 -12.61
N LYS A 209 -6.83 10.04 -13.84
CA LYS A 209 -7.68 10.65 -14.87
C LYS A 209 -7.94 9.61 -15.97
N GLN A 210 -9.18 9.47 -16.39
CA GLN A 210 -9.62 8.51 -17.39
C GLN A 210 -10.57 9.15 -18.40
N THR A 211 -10.34 8.89 -19.68
CA THR A 211 -11.31 9.22 -20.73
C THR A 211 -12.26 8.05 -20.92
N MET A 212 -13.50 8.21 -20.45
CA MET A 212 -14.54 7.19 -20.55
C MET A 212 -15.28 7.34 -21.87
N GLN A 213 -15.26 6.29 -22.68
CA GLN A 213 -16.05 6.22 -23.91
C GLN A 213 -17.54 6.05 -23.58
N PRO A 214 -18.46 6.58 -24.39
CA PRO A 214 -19.88 6.34 -24.22
C PRO A 214 -20.19 4.84 -24.30
N THR A 215 -21.01 4.37 -23.39
CA THR A 215 -21.47 2.98 -23.40
C THR A 215 -22.44 2.73 -24.58
N LYS A 216 -22.57 1.47 -24.99
CA LYS A 216 -23.56 1.08 -26.02
C LYS A 216 -24.99 1.53 -25.69
N ARG A 217 -25.35 1.59 -24.40
CA ARG A 217 -26.66 2.08 -23.95
C ARG A 217 -26.79 3.59 -24.15
N GLN A 218 -25.76 4.36 -23.82
CA GLN A 218 -25.73 5.80 -24.03
C GLN A 218 -25.82 6.15 -25.52
N LEU A 219 -25.06 5.47 -26.38
CA LEU A 219 -25.10 5.66 -27.83
C LEU A 219 -26.44 5.27 -28.47
N LYS A 220 -27.22 4.37 -27.83
CA LYS A 220 -28.60 4.09 -28.29
C LYS A 220 -29.56 5.22 -27.99
N VAL A 221 -29.33 5.99 -26.94
CA VAL A 221 -30.18 7.13 -26.53
C VAL A 221 -29.72 8.41 -27.20
N ASP A 222 -28.40 8.60 -27.28
CA ASP A 222 -27.74 9.74 -27.92
C ASP A 222 -26.59 9.23 -28.79
N PRO A 223 -26.82 9.06 -30.11
CA PRO A 223 -25.79 8.60 -31.04
C PRO A 223 -24.56 9.51 -31.13
N ASP A 224 -24.71 10.79 -30.77
CA ASP A 224 -23.64 11.79 -30.77
C ASP A 224 -22.95 11.97 -29.41
N ALA A 225 -23.25 11.11 -28.42
CA ALA A 225 -22.63 11.16 -27.11
C ALA A 225 -21.10 11.18 -27.23
N LYS A 226 -20.47 12.12 -26.52
CA LYS A 226 -19.02 12.32 -26.56
C LYS A 226 -18.34 11.61 -25.39
N PRO A 227 -17.06 11.21 -25.55
CA PRO A 227 -16.25 10.80 -24.42
C PRO A 227 -16.25 11.87 -23.33
N ARG A 228 -16.21 11.41 -22.08
CA ARG A 228 -16.11 12.30 -20.91
C ARG A 228 -14.85 11.99 -20.11
N GLU A 229 -14.23 13.01 -19.58
CA GLU A 229 -13.15 12.84 -18.62
C GLU A 229 -13.74 12.60 -17.22
N ALA A 230 -13.10 11.73 -16.47
CA ALA A 230 -13.37 11.50 -15.07
C ALA A 230 -12.06 11.48 -14.30
N THR A 231 -12.08 12.01 -13.09
CA THR A 231 -10.93 12.00 -12.18
C THR A 231 -11.39 11.46 -10.83
N ALA A 232 -10.57 10.60 -10.23
CA ALA A 232 -10.82 10.07 -8.89
C ALA A 232 -9.50 9.85 -8.15
N VAL A 233 -9.56 9.76 -6.83
CA VAL A 233 -8.44 9.27 -6.02
C VAL A 233 -8.25 7.79 -6.33
N VAL A 234 -7.01 7.39 -6.64
CA VAL A 234 -6.67 5.99 -6.97
C VAL A 234 -5.72 5.36 -5.96
N ALA A 235 -5.10 6.17 -5.07
CA ALA A 235 -4.33 5.65 -3.96
C ALA A 235 -4.29 6.64 -2.79
N TRP A 236 -4.25 6.13 -1.57
CA TRP A 236 -4.30 6.93 -0.36
C TRP A 236 -3.78 6.17 0.86
N THR A 237 -3.59 6.91 1.96
CA THR A 237 -3.36 6.34 3.28
C THR A 237 -4.42 6.80 4.26
N ASN A 238 -4.66 5.98 5.28
CA ASN A 238 -5.55 6.28 6.40
C ASN A 238 -4.92 5.80 7.71
N GLU A 239 -5.29 6.39 8.83
CA GLU A 239 -5.00 5.91 10.18
C GLU A 239 -6.29 5.41 10.81
N TYR A 240 -6.32 4.12 11.20
CA TYR A 240 -7.54 3.46 11.63
C TYR A 240 -7.55 3.10 13.12
N GLY A 241 -8.68 3.35 13.75
CA GLY A 241 -8.94 2.96 15.14
C GLY A 241 -8.11 3.72 16.18
N PRO A 242 -8.20 3.33 17.46
CA PRO A 242 -7.56 4.02 18.57
C PRO A 242 -6.02 3.94 18.50
N ASN A 243 -5.48 2.89 17.87
CA ASN A 243 -4.04 2.70 17.72
C ASN A 243 -3.46 3.43 16.52
N LYS A 244 -4.28 4.19 15.76
CA LYS A 244 -3.86 4.87 14.53
C LYS A 244 -3.10 3.94 13.60
N THR A 245 -3.65 2.75 13.41
CA THR A 245 -3.06 1.73 12.56
C THR A 245 -2.95 2.23 11.14
N ARG A 246 -1.78 2.11 10.56
CA ARG A 246 -1.51 2.59 9.20
C ARG A 246 -2.14 1.69 8.17
N ILE A 247 -2.94 2.28 7.30
CA ILE A 247 -3.64 1.62 6.20
C ILE A 247 -3.22 2.28 4.89
N PHE A 248 -2.67 1.51 3.97
CA PHE A 248 -2.40 1.94 2.59
C PHE A 248 -3.42 1.30 1.67
N SER A 249 -3.95 2.04 0.71
CA SER A 249 -4.96 1.54 -0.23
C SER A 249 -4.72 2.05 -1.65
N THR A 250 -4.99 1.21 -2.64
CA THR A 250 -5.05 1.59 -4.06
C THR A 250 -6.17 0.87 -4.78
N SER A 251 -6.93 1.60 -5.57
CA SER A 251 -8.00 1.05 -6.42
C SER A 251 -7.49 0.49 -7.76
N LEU A 252 -6.20 0.63 -8.06
CA LEU A 252 -5.57 0.02 -9.23
C LEU A 252 -5.32 -1.47 -8.99
N GLY A 253 -5.15 -2.25 -10.07
CA GLY A 253 -4.81 -3.67 -9.98
C GLY A 253 -5.89 -4.63 -10.50
N HIS A 254 -6.74 -4.17 -11.41
CA HIS A 254 -7.77 -5.02 -12.03
C HIS A 254 -7.16 -6.19 -12.83
N ASN A 255 -6.22 -5.88 -13.69
CA ASN A 255 -5.65 -6.83 -14.63
C ASN A 255 -4.33 -7.44 -14.13
N ASN A 256 -4.05 -8.69 -14.50
CA ASN A 256 -2.78 -9.35 -14.19
C ASN A 256 -1.58 -8.55 -14.67
N ASP A 257 -1.68 -7.91 -15.85
CA ASP A 257 -0.59 -7.10 -16.42
C ASP A 257 -0.31 -5.84 -15.58
N THR A 258 -1.34 -5.23 -14.98
CA THR A 258 -1.15 -4.14 -14.02
C THR A 258 -0.48 -4.65 -12.75
N VAL A 259 -0.95 -5.78 -12.21
CA VAL A 259 -0.36 -6.38 -10.99
C VAL A 259 1.08 -6.81 -11.22
N ALA A 260 1.44 -7.24 -12.45
CA ALA A 260 2.81 -7.60 -12.82
C ALA A 260 3.71 -6.38 -13.12
N ASP A 261 3.12 -5.19 -13.34
CA ASP A 261 3.89 -3.99 -13.69
C ASP A 261 4.83 -3.58 -12.55
N THR A 262 6.07 -3.30 -12.91
CA THR A 262 7.10 -2.88 -11.94
C THR A 262 6.70 -1.63 -11.19
N LYS A 263 6.07 -0.63 -11.84
CA LYS A 263 5.62 0.61 -11.20
C LYS A 263 4.54 0.35 -10.15
N TYR A 264 3.60 -0.54 -10.47
CA TYR A 264 2.57 -0.97 -9.53
C TYR A 264 3.15 -1.70 -8.33
N LEU A 265 4.02 -2.69 -8.58
CA LEU A 265 4.65 -3.47 -7.51
C LEU A 265 5.58 -2.62 -6.64
N ASP A 266 6.33 -1.68 -7.23
CA ASP A 266 7.15 -0.72 -6.46
C ASP A 266 6.28 0.15 -5.56
N PHE A 267 5.14 0.62 -6.08
CA PHE A 267 4.21 1.44 -5.31
C PHE A 267 3.57 0.66 -4.15
N VAL A 268 3.10 -0.57 -4.40
CA VAL A 268 2.54 -1.45 -3.36
C VAL A 268 3.59 -1.81 -2.31
N ALA A 269 4.83 -2.13 -2.72
CA ALA A 269 5.93 -2.42 -1.80
C ALA A 269 6.26 -1.22 -0.90
N ARG A 270 6.27 0.00 -1.44
CA ARG A 270 6.47 1.24 -0.66
C ARG A 270 5.30 1.50 0.29
N GLY A 271 4.06 1.24 -0.12
CA GLY A 271 2.88 1.28 0.72
C GLY A 271 2.99 0.32 1.91
N LEU A 272 3.44 -0.92 1.66
CA LEU A 272 3.67 -1.93 2.69
C LEU A 272 4.77 -1.50 3.68
N LEU A 273 5.91 -1.00 3.19
CA LEU A 273 6.98 -0.49 4.06
C LEU A 273 6.51 0.71 4.90
N TRP A 274 5.68 1.59 4.34
CA TRP A 274 5.11 2.69 5.10
C TRP A 274 4.15 2.19 6.19
N ALA A 275 3.27 1.26 5.84
CA ALA A 275 2.31 0.69 6.78
C ALA A 275 3.01 0.00 7.96
N THR A 276 4.09 -0.73 7.70
CA THR A 276 4.90 -1.44 8.72
C THR A 276 5.94 -0.56 9.42
N GLY A 277 6.04 0.73 9.06
CA GLY A 277 6.95 1.67 9.74
C GLY A 277 8.39 1.65 9.21
N HIS A 278 8.67 0.97 8.09
CA HIS A 278 10.00 0.82 7.48
C HIS A 278 10.24 1.74 6.28
N LEU A 279 9.41 2.78 6.13
CA LEU A 279 9.62 3.86 5.16
C LEU A 279 9.64 5.21 5.88
N GLY A 280 10.74 5.93 5.75
CA GLY A 280 10.91 7.27 6.33
C GLY A 280 9.99 8.31 5.67
N LYS A 281 9.77 9.44 6.35
CA LYS A 281 9.00 10.57 5.79
C LYS A 281 9.66 11.16 4.54
N ASP A 282 10.98 11.03 4.41
CA ASP A 282 11.78 11.42 3.25
C ASP A 282 11.72 10.37 2.11
N GLY A 283 10.92 9.34 2.26
CA GLY A 283 10.75 8.27 1.28
C GLY A 283 11.89 7.28 1.22
N LYS A 284 12.86 7.34 2.13
CA LYS A 284 13.92 6.34 2.20
C LYS A 284 13.44 5.11 2.94
N PRO A 285 13.52 3.94 2.31
CA PRO A 285 13.22 2.69 2.99
C PRO A 285 14.33 2.33 3.99
N ASP A 286 13.97 1.62 5.04
CA ASP A 286 14.94 0.95 5.90
C ASP A 286 15.69 -0.10 5.08
N ALA A 287 17.02 0.08 4.96
CA ALA A 287 17.87 -0.78 4.15
C ALA A 287 17.86 -2.27 4.59
N ALA A 288 17.39 -2.55 5.79
CA ALA A 288 17.28 -3.91 6.31
C ALA A 288 16.06 -4.68 5.73
N PHE A 289 15.08 -3.96 5.17
CA PHE A 289 13.86 -4.54 4.62
C PHE A 289 13.69 -4.39 3.11
N VAL A 290 14.70 -3.91 2.39
CA VAL A 290 14.75 -3.88 0.92
C VAL A 290 15.83 -4.81 0.38
N LYS A 291 15.63 -5.33 -0.84
CA LYS A 291 16.58 -6.20 -1.54
C LYS A 291 17.27 -5.47 -2.68
#